data_c5992d69c65413d8037a3f952f98a5b9
#
_entry.id   c5992d69c65413d8037a3f952f98a5b9
#
_cell.length_a   1.000
_cell.length_b   1.000
_cell.length_c   1.000
_cell.angle_alpha   90.00
_cell.angle_beta   90.00
_cell.angle_gamma   90.00
#
_symmetry.space_group_name_H-M   'P 1'
#
loop_
_entity.id
_entity.type
_entity.pdbx_description
1 polymer ?
#
loop_
_entity_poly.entity_id
_entity_poly.type
_entity_poly.pdbx_seq_one_letter_code
_entity_poly.pdbx_strand_id
1 'polypeptide(L)'
;AIGKTPHGFRVSFGGAEPGQFEVDAVVNCAGMSAQKVARTIEGYPQDRIPKQVLAKGNYFAYAGRPVFTRLIYPTPVDGGLGVHVTLDLAGRMRFGPDVQWIDHENYEVDASRAESFYARIRTYWPGLPDGTLVPDYAGVRPKLSGPGEPARDFLIEGPAQHGVAGLVHLFGIESPGLTSSLAIADEVVSYLDA
;
A
#
# COMPACT_ATOMS: atom_id res chain seq x y z
N ALA A 1 3.45 -8.77 20.99
CA ALA A 1 4.89 -9.10 21.02
C ALA A 1 5.12 -10.50 20.45
N ILE A 2 6.28 -10.71 19.86
CA ILE A 2 6.67 -12.00 19.28
C ILE A 2 8.02 -12.37 19.87
N GLY A 3 8.02 -13.34 20.80
CA GLY A 3 9.21 -13.88 21.46
C GLY A 3 9.73 -15.13 20.76
N LYS A 4 11.02 -15.44 20.92
CA LYS A 4 11.60 -16.71 20.43
C LYS A 4 11.30 -17.87 21.38
N THR A 5 11.13 -19.07 20.81
CA THR A 5 11.08 -20.34 21.52
C THR A 5 12.16 -21.28 20.95
N PRO A 6 12.44 -22.44 21.59
CA PRO A 6 13.38 -23.39 21.02
C PRO A 6 13.02 -23.91 19.62
N HIS A 7 11.75 -23.89 19.26
CA HIS A 7 11.23 -24.48 18.01
C HIS A 7 10.48 -23.48 17.11
N GLY A 8 10.49 -22.18 17.43
CA GLY A 8 9.77 -21.18 16.63
C GLY A 8 9.52 -19.91 17.42
N PHE A 9 8.27 -19.47 17.48
CA PHE A 9 7.88 -18.20 18.09
C PHE A 9 6.68 -18.34 19.00
N ARG A 10 6.64 -17.49 20.04
CA ARG A 10 5.46 -17.24 20.88
C ARG A 10 4.87 -15.88 20.51
N VAL A 11 3.68 -15.91 19.93
CA VAL A 11 2.94 -14.72 19.56
C VAL A 11 1.98 -14.35 20.69
N SER A 12 2.17 -13.16 21.28
CA SER A 12 1.28 -12.59 22.30
C SER A 12 0.51 -11.41 21.69
N PHE A 13 -0.79 -11.40 21.88
CA PHE A 13 -1.68 -10.36 21.38
C PHE A 13 -2.59 -9.83 22.47
N GLY A 14 -2.99 -8.57 22.36
CA GLY A 14 -3.93 -7.87 23.22
C GLY A 14 -5.28 -7.69 22.52
N GLY A 15 -6.12 -6.82 23.10
CA GLY A 15 -7.45 -6.51 22.59
C GLY A 15 -8.54 -7.00 23.54
N ALA A 16 -9.76 -7.21 23.02
CA ALA A 16 -10.91 -7.66 23.82
C ALA A 16 -10.69 -9.06 24.41
N GLU A 17 -9.97 -9.91 23.69
CA GLU A 17 -9.61 -11.28 24.12
C GLU A 17 -8.09 -11.46 24.01
N PRO A 18 -7.31 -11.03 25.00
CA PRO A 18 -5.86 -11.20 24.96
C PRO A 18 -5.47 -12.67 25.08
N GLY A 19 -4.39 -13.04 24.40
CA GLY A 19 -3.92 -14.42 24.40
C GLY A 19 -2.50 -14.58 23.89
N GLN A 20 -2.06 -15.83 23.84
CA GLN A 20 -0.80 -16.23 23.24
C GLN A 20 -0.90 -17.62 22.63
N PHE A 21 -0.10 -17.86 21.60
CA PHE A 21 0.09 -19.20 21.01
C PHE A 21 1.52 -19.35 20.48
N GLU A 22 1.93 -20.60 20.29
CA GLU A 22 3.24 -20.91 19.69
C GLU A 22 3.06 -21.36 18.24
N VAL A 23 4.03 -20.99 17.40
CA VAL A 23 4.05 -21.29 15.96
C VAL A 23 5.48 -21.59 15.52
N ASP A 24 5.63 -22.41 14.48
CA ASP A 24 6.93 -22.76 13.92
C ASP A 24 7.51 -21.61 13.08
N ALA A 25 6.64 -20.82 12.41
CA ALA A 25 7.05 -19.73 11.57
C ALA A 25 6.12 -18.51 11.69
N VAL A 26 6.67 -17.34 11.37
CA VAL A 26 5.94 -16.06 11.31
C VAL A 26 6.19 -15.40 9.97
N VAL A 27 5.11 -15.04 9.28
CA VAL A 27 5.14 -14.19 8.08
C VAL A 27 4.55 -12.83 8.43
N ASN A 28 5.37 -11.78 8.44
CA ASN A 28 4.92 -10.43 8.69
C ASN A 28 4.46 -9.77 7.38
N CYS A 29 3.19 -9.90 7.07
CA CYS A 29 2.50 -9.23 5.96
C CYS A 29 1.52 -8.14 6.46
N ALA A 30 1.90 -7.42 7.51
CA ALA A 30 1.03 -6.46 8.20
C ALA A 30 0.87 -5.11 7.47
N GLY A 31 1.32 -4.98 6.21
CA GLY A 31 1.12 -3.80 5.37
C GLY A 31 1.65 -2.52 6.04
N MET A 32 0.79 -1.56 6.30
CA MET A 32 1.14 -0.30 6.96
C MET A 32 1.66 -0.47 8.40
N SER A 33 1.42 -1.60 9.02
CA SER A 33 1.95 -1.94 10.35
C SER A 33 3.16 -2.87 10.33
N ALA A 34 3.71 -3.22 9.15
CA ALA A 34 4.79 -4.20 9.04
C ALA A 34 6.04 -3.81 9.85
N GLN A 35 6.46 -2.53 9.79
CA GLN A 35 7.59 -2.02 10.58
C GLN A 35 7.29 -2.03 12.10
N LYS A 36 6.05 -1.79 12.47
CA LYS A 36 5.59 -1.84 13.86
C LYS A 36 5.67 -3.27 14.42
N VAL A 37 5.19 -4.24 13.65
CA VAL A 37 5.28 -5.66 13.99
C VAL A 37 6.74 -6.10 14.07
N ALA A 38 7.56 -5.76 13.09
CA ALA A 38 8.98 -6.10 13.09
C ALA A 38 9.72 -5.64 14.35
N ARG A 39 9.40 -4.44 14.87
CA ARG A 39 9.97 -3.92 16.12
C ARG A 39 9.62 -4.75 17.36
N THR A 40 8.56 -5.54 17.31
CA THR A 40 8.13 -6.39 18.44
C THR A 40 8.70 -7.81 18.41
N ILE A 41 9.48 -8.14 17.38
CA ILE A 41 10.03 -9.49 17.20
C ILE A 41 11.38 -9.58 17.87
N GLU A 42 11.48 -10.48 18.87
CA GLU A 42 12.71 -10.74 19.58
C GLU A 42 13.80 -11.32 18.65
N GLY A 43 14.99 -10.74 18.73
CA GLY A 43 16.16 -11.17 17.94
C GLY A 43 16.14 -10.74 16.48
N TYR A 44 15.13 -9.99 16.02
CA TYR A 44 15.19 -9.37 14.70
C TYR A 44 16.06 -8.10 14.74
N PRO A 45 17.05 -7.94 13.83
CA PRO A 45 17.93 -6.77 13.81
C PRO A 45 17.15 -5.48 13.51
N GLN A 46 17.13 -4.56 14.47
CA GLN A 46 16.29 -3.35 14.39
C GLN A 46 16.76 -2.35 13.32
N ASP A 47 18.05 -2.38 12.99
CA ASP A 47 18.67 -1.57 11.94
C ASP A 47 18.28 -2.01 10.51
N ARG A 48 17.74 -3.23 10.37
CA ARG A 48 17.21 -3.74 9.11
C ARG A 48 15.78 -3.28 8.83
N ILE A 49 15.07 -2.74 9.81
CA ILE A 49 13.70 -2.26 9.60
C ILE A 49 13.73 -1.02 8.68
N PRO A 50 13.19 -1.11 7.45
CA PRO A 50 13.26 0.00 6.53
C PRO A 50 12.40 1.18 7.00
N LYS A 51 12.79 2.39 6.59
CA LYS A 51 11.94 3.58 6.74
C LYS A 51 10.62 3.36 6.00
N GLN A 52 9.53 3.78 6.62
CA GLN A 52 8.21 3.84 5.99
C GLN A 52 7.85 5.29 5.70
N VAL A 53 7.34 5.54 4.51
CA VAL A 53 6.78 6.83 4.09
C VAL A 53 5.37 6.58 3.57
N LEU A 54 4.42 7.42 3.98
CA LEU A 54 3.03 7.23 3.58
C LEU A 54 2.67 8.13 2.40
N ALA A 55 2.19 7.51 1.32
CA ALA A 55 1.68 8.20 0.15
C ALA A 55 0.19 7.93 -0.01
N LYS A 56 -0.62 8.95 0.19
CA LYS A 56 -2.06 8.91 0.00
C LYS A 56 -2.40 9.18 -1.46
N GLY A 57 -3.28 8.38 -2.03
CA GLY A 57 -3.89 8.58 -3.33
C GLY A 57 -5.37 8.92 -3.17
N ASN A 58 -5.75 10.12 -3.58
CA ASN A 58 -7.14 10.57 -3.50
C ASN A 58 -7.89 10.24 -4.79
N TYR A 59 -9.18 9.95 -4.66
CA TYR A 59 -10.07 9.70 -5.79
C TYR A 59 -11.30 10.60 -5.73
N PHE A 60 -11.77 11.01 -6.92
CA PHE A 60 -12.98 11.78 -7.10
C PHE A 60 -13.95 11.03 -8.00
N ALA A 61 -15.21 10.93 -7.58
CA ALA A 61 -16.29 10.42 -8.40
C ALA A 61 -16.80 11.52 -9.36
N TYR A 62 -17.24 11.11 -10.53
CA TYR A 62 -17.92 11.99 -11.47
C TYR A 62 -19.44 11.97 -11.21
N ALA A 63 -20.01 13.12 -10.93
CA ALA A 63 -21.45 13.26 -10.62
C ALA A 63 -22.37 13.25 -11.83
N GLY A 64 -21.82 13.23 -13.06
CA GLY A 64 -22.59 13.24 -14.29
C GLY A 64 -22.81 11.84 -14.90
N ARG A 65 -23.36 11.80 -16.09
CA ARG A 65 -23.49 10.55 -16.86
C ARG A 65 -22.11 10.11 -17.38
N PRO A 66 -21.72 8.84 -17.20
CA PRO A 66 -20.46 8.32 -17.71
C PRO A 66 -20.30 8.57 -19.22
N VAL A 67 -19.14 9.05 -19.62
CA VAL A 67 -18.78 9.28 -21.04
C VAL A 67 -17.77 8.27 -21.55
N PHE A 68 -17.11 7.54 -20.62
CA PHE A 68 -16.18 6.47 -20.95
C PHE A 68 -16.78 5.12 -20.58
N THR A 69 -16.53 4.13 -21.42
CA THR A 69 -16.92 2.73 -21.21
C THR A 69 -15.73 1.83 -20.93
N ARG A 70 -14.53 2.40 -20.83
CA ARG A 70 -13.25 1.73 -20.61
C ARG A 70 -12.40 2.51 -19.62
N LEU A 71 -11.46 1.82 -19.00
CA LEU A 71 -10.41 2.43 -18.19
C LEU A 71 -9.51 3.27 -19.10
N ILE A 72 -9.07 4.46 -18.63
CA ILE A 72 -8.15 5.31 -19.35
C ILE A 72 -6.95 5.60 -18.45
N TYR A 73 -5.78 5.26 -18.96
CA TYR A 73 -4.50 5.50 -18.31
C TYR A 73 -3.74 6.51 -19.19
N PRO A 74 -3.64 7.79 -18.80
CA PRO A 74 -2.82 8.74 -19.52
C PRO A 74 -1.35 8.32 -19.48
N THR A 75 -0.57 8.81 -20.44
CA THR A 75 0.89 8.61 -20.40
C THR A 75 1.45 9.15 -19.08
N PRO A 76 2.32 8.39 -18.40
CA PRO A 76 2.96 8.85 -17.18
C PRO A 76 3.67 10.18 -17.39
N VAL A 77 3.53 11.09 -16.44
CA VAL A 77 4.29 12.36 -16.36
C VAL A 77 5.30 12.24 -15.24
N ASP A 78 6.36 13.09 -15.27
CA ASP A 78 7.38 13.11 -14.23
C ASP A 78 6.74 13.15 -12.84
N GLY A 79 7.07 12.14 -12.02
CA GLY A 79 6.63 12.02 -10.63
C GLY A 79 5.27 11.33 -10.41
N GLY A 80 4.59 10.79 -11.43
CA GLY A 80 3.34 10.07 -11.21
C GLY A 80 2.72 9.41 -12.43
N LEU A 81 1.79 8.48 -12.19
CA LEU A 81 1.06 7.74 -13.25
C LEU A 81 -0.04 8.55 -13.94
N GLY A 82 -0.21 9.84 -13.58
CA GLY A 82 -1.34 10.66 -14.03
C GLY A 82 -2.65 10.28 -13.32
N VAL A 83 -3.70 11.09 -13.56
CA VAL A 83 -5.04 10.81 -13.03
C VAL A 83 -5.78 9.90 -14.01
N HIS A 84 -6.00 8.67 -13.61
CA HIS A 84 -6.67 7.64 -14.42
C HIS A 84 -8.19 7.82 -14.39
N VAL A 85 -8.88 7.28 -15.41
CA VAL A 85 -10.31 6.97 -15.34
C VAL A 85 -10.47 5.52 -14.94
N THR A 86 -11.18 5.27 -13.86
CA THR A 86 -11.63 3.93 -13.46
C THR A 86 -13.15 3.87 -13.49
N LEU A 87 -13.70 2.68 -13.71
CA LEU A 87 -15.11 2.39 -13.69
C LEU A 87 -15.41 1.41 -12.58
N ASP A 88 -16.45 1.68 -11.78
CA ASP A 88 -16.95 0.67 -10.86
C ASP A 88 -17.86 -0.34 -11.58
N LEU A 89 -18.30 -1.36 -10.85
CA LEU A 89 -19.17 -2.41 -11.44
C LEU A 89 -20.52 -1.90 -11.94
N ALA A 90 -20.95 -0.72 -11.50
CA ALA A 90 -22.15 -0.04 -12.00
C ALA A 90 -21.83 0.92 -13.17
N GLY A 91 -20.59 0.95 -13.65
CA GLY A 91 -20.16 1.81 -14.74
C GLY A 91 -19.96 3.27 -14.34
N ARG A 92 -19.96 3.62 -13.05
CA ARG A 92 -19.71 4.99 -12.59
C ARG A 92 -18.24 5.33 -12.72
N MET A 93 -17.94 6.55 -13.17
CA MET A 93 -16.57 7.00 -13.39
C MET A 93 -15.96 7.56 -12.11
N ARG A 94 -14.69 7.19 -11.88
CA ARG A 94 -13.81 7.75 -10.86
C ARG A 94 -12.49 8.18 -11.47
N PHE A 95 -11.93 9.22 -10.92
CA PHE A 95 -10.65 9.79 -11.32
C PHE A 95 -9.64 9.70 -10.18
N GLY A 96 -8.43 9.25 -10.49
CA GLY A 96 -7.36 9.10 -9.50
C GLY A 96 -6.44 7.92 -9.80
N PRO A 97 -5.47 7.70 -8.91
CA PRO A 97 -5.17 8.59 -7.79
C PRO A 97 -4.30 9.79 -8.17
N ASP A 98 -4.26 10.78 -7.29
CA ASP A 98 -3.10 11.68 -7.19
C ASP A 98 -2.05 11.10 -6.23
N VAL A 99 -1.05 11.89 -5.86
CA VAL A 99 -0.07 11.56 -4.81
C VAL A 99 -0.04 12.69 -3.79
N GLN A 100 -0.29 12.34 -2.54
CA GLN A 100 -0.17 13.23 -1.39
C GLN A 100 0.67 12.53 -0.30
N TRP A 101 1.82 13.10 0.02
CA TRP A 101 2.63 12.63 1.13
C TRP A 101 1.99 13.05 2.45
N ILE A 102 1.92 12.12 3.41
CA ILE A 102 1.27 12.31 4.70
C ILE A 102 2.12 11.70 5.83
N ASP A 103 2.01 12.26 7.03
CA ASP A 103 2.78 11.82 8.20
C ASP A 103 2.05 10.75 9.02
N HIS A 104 0.73 10.65 8.88
CA HIS A 104 -0.10 9.67 9.57
C HIS A 104 -1.23 9.20 8.67
N GLU A 105 -1.77 8.03 8.97
CA GLU A 105 -2.91 7.46 8.25
C GLU A 105 -4.12 8.40 8.28
N ASN A 106 -4.56 8.82 7.11
CA ASN A 106 -5.72 9.67 6.90
C ASN A 106 -6.36 9.31 5.57
N TYR A 107 -7.66 8.98 5.60
CA TYR A 107 -8.44 8.56 4.42
C TYR A 107 -9.45 9.62 3.97
N GLU A 108 -9.49 10.79 4.61
CA GLU A 108 -10.38 11.89 4.20
C GLU A 108 -9.87 12.52 2.90
N VAL A 109 -10.76 12.69 1.94
CA VAL A 109 -10.45 13.36 0.67
C VAL A 109 -10.76 14.85 0.79
N ASP A 110 -9.72 15.68 0.70
CA ASP A 110 -9.88 17.13 0.67
C ASP A 110 -10.50 17.57 -0.66
N ALA A 111 -11.70 18.16 -0.60
CA ALA A 111 -12.45 18.62 -1.76
C ALA A 111 -11.70 19.67 -2.59
N SER A 112 -10.83 20.48 -1.97
CA SER A 112 -10.04 21.51 -2.67
C SER A 112 -9.05 20.93 -3.69
N ARG A 113 -8.65 19.67 -3.53
CA ARG A 113 -7.77 18.97 -4.46
C ARG A 113 -8.40 18.72 -5.83
N ALA A 114 -9.74 18.79 -5.93
CA ALA A 114 -10.45 18.64 -7.20
C ALA A 114 -9.91 19.57 -8.30
N GLU A 115 -9.44 20.76 -7.96
CA GLU A 115 -8.92 21.73 -8.90
C GLU A 115 -7.73 21.18 -9.70
N SER A 116 -6.81 20.49 -9.03
CA SER A 116 -5.68 19.83 -9.69
C SER A 116 -6.11 18.66 -10.57
N PHE A 117 -7.22 17.99 -10.22
CA PHE A 117 -7.80 16.92 -11.02
C PHE A 117 -8.43 17.45 -12.29
N TYR A 118 -9.19 18.55 -12.22
CA TYR A 118 -9.76 19.19 -13.42
C TYR A 118 -8.68 19.49 -14.46
N ALA A 119 -7.57 20.11 -14.06
CA ALA A 119 -6.47 20.44 -14.95
C ALA A 119 -5.91 19.19 -15.65
N ARG A 120 -5.69 18.10 -14.90
CA ARG A 120 -5.13 16.84 -15.41
C ARG A 120 -6.12 16.08 -16.30
N ILE A 121 -7.38 15.96 -15.89
CA ILE A 121 -8.40 15.25 -16.65
C ILE A 121 -8.68 15.95 -17.97
N ARG A 122 -8.70 17.28 -18.00
CA ARG A 122 -8.94 18.07 -19.21
C ARG A 122 -7.87 17.93 -20.28
N THR A 123 -6.72 17.36 -19.96
CA THR A 123 -5.72 17.00 -20.98
C THR A 123 -6.20 15.93 -21.94
N TYR A 124 -7.05 15.00 -21.47
CA TYR A 124 -7.62 13.93 -22.30
C TYR A 124 -9.16 13.99 -22.41
N TRP A 125 -9.83 14.75 -21.56
CA TRP A 125 -11.27 15.05 -21.66
C TRP A 125 -11.53 16.55 -21.43
N PRO A 126 -11.30 17.39 -22.47
CA PRO A 126 -11.50 18.84 -22.39
C PRO A 126 -12.92 19.26 -22.00
N GLY A 127 -13.92 18.42 -22.28
CA GLY A 127 -15.33 18.68 -22.00
C GLY A 127 -15.77 18.39 -20.55
N LEU A 128 -14.86 18.11 -19.61
CA LEU A 128 -15.24 17.90 -18.21
C LEU A 128 -15.86 19.16 -17.62
N PRO A 129 -17.17 19.15 -17.22
CA PRO A 129 -17.83 20.30 -16.65
C PRO A 129 -17.31 20.65 -15.25
N ASP A 130 -17.31 21.93 -14.90
CA ASP A 130 -16.98 22.40 -13.55
C ASP A 130 -17.98 21.89 -12.51
N GLY A 131 -17.51 21.70 -11.27
CA GLY A 131 -18.35 21.30 -10.13
C GLY A 131 -18.87 19.86 -10.18
N THR A 132 -18.34 19.01 -11.09
CA THR A 132 -18.82 17.62 -11.26
C THR A 132 -17.95 16.57 -10.58
N LEU A 133 -16.81 16.97 -10.03
CA LEU A 133 -15.95 16.08 -9.24
C LEU A 133 -16.34 16.15 -7.77
N VAL A 134 -16.68 14.99 -7.19
CA VAL A 134 -17.07 14.86 -5.79
C VAL A 134 -16.04 13.97 -5.09
N PRO A 135 -15.53 14.35 -3.90
CA PRO A 135 -14.67 13.48 -3.12
C PRO A 135 -15.27 12.08 -2.96
N ASP A 136 -14.46 11.04 -3.19
CA ASP A 136 -14.91 9.65 -3.09
C ASP A 136 -14.12 8.92 -1.99
N TYR A 137 -13.03 8.27 -2.31
CA TYR A 137 -12.20 7.57 -1.32
C TYR A 137 -10.72 7.88 -1.50
N ALA A 138 -9.94 7.48 -0.51
CA ALA A 138 -8.49 7.51 -0.59
C ALA A 138 -7.89 6.16 -0.20
N GLY A 139 -6.74 5.82 -0.80
CA GLY A 139 -5.88 4.74 -0.36
C GLY A 139 -4.57 5.29 0.19
N VAL A 140 -3.96 4.61 1.16
CA VAL A 140 -2.63 4.96 1.69
C VAL A 140 -1.65 3.85 1.36
N ARG A 141 -0.50 4.21 0.80
CA ARG A 141 0.55 3.29 0.37
C ARG A 141 1.73 3.33 1.33
N PRO A 142 2.18 2.18 1.87
CA PRO A 142 3.37 2.10 2.73
C PRO A 142 4.65 2.05 1.89
N LYS A 143 5.08 3.19 1.36
CA LYS A 143 6.28 3.26 0.53
C LYS A 143 7.57 3.12 1.32
N LEU A 144 8.62 2.62 0.65
CA LEU A 144 9.99 2.53 1.18
C LEU A 144 10.90 3.68 0.71
N SER A 145 10.38 4.57 -0.13
CA SER A 145 11.05 5.78 -0.61
C SER A 145 10.14 6.98 -0.51
N GLY A 146 10.72 8.15 -0.24
CA GLY A 146 10.01 9.41 -0.07
C GLY A 146 9.96 10.26 -1.34
N PRO A 147 9.44 11.50 -1.21
CA PRO A 147 9.42 12.46 -2.32
C PRO A 147 10.84 12.76 -2.81
N GLY A 148 11.02 12.71 -4.14
CA GLY A 148 12.31 12.96 -4.77
C GLY A 148 13.33 11.82 -4.69
N GLU A 149 13.02 10.73 -4.01
CA GLU A 149 13.85 9.54 -3.97
C GLU A 149 13.47 8.58 -5.12
N PRO A 150 14.42 7.80 -5.66
CA PRO A 150 14.10 6.73 -6.61
C PRO A 150 13.08 5.76 -6.00
N ALA A 151 12.12 5.32 -6.79
CA ALA A 151 11.13 4.33 -6.36
C ALA A 151 11.84 3.03 -5.95
N ARG A 152 11.50 2.51 -4.77
CA ARG A 152 11.98 1.21 -4.28
C ARG A 152 10.90 0.16 -4.51
N ASP A 153 11.34 -1.03 -4.85
CA ASP A 153 10.47 -2.21 -4.94
C ASP A 153 10.09 -2.72 -3.55
N PHE A 154 9.19 -3.69 -3.51
CA PHE A 154 8.86 -4.45 -2.31
C PHE A 154 10.13 -5.03 -1.70
N LEU A 155 10.20 -5.05 -0.38
CA LEU A 155 11.30 -5.67 0.34
C LEU A 155 10.76 -6.92 1.04
N ILE A 156 11.12 -8.08 0.49
CA ILE A 156 10.80 -9.38 1.07
C ILE A 156 12.10 -9.96 1.60
N GLU A 157 12.15 -10.23 2.91
CA GLU A 157 13.35 -10.74 3.57
C GLU A 157 13.05 -12.02 4.34
N GLY A 158 13.85 -13.05 4.08
CA GLY A 158 13.80 -14.32 4.78
C GLY A 158 15.02 -14.53 5.70
N PRO A 159 15.15 -15.74 6.26
CA PRO A 159 16.22 -16.11 7.20
C PRO A 159 17.64 -15.85 6.67
N ALA A 160 17.89 -16.04 5.38
CA ALA A 160 19.19 -15.82 4.76
C ALA A 160 19.64 -14.35 4.82
N GLN A 161 18.70 -13.40 4.84
CA GLN A 161 18.98 -11.97 4.87
C GLN A 161 19.17 -11.44 6.30
N HIS A 162 18.40 -11.92 7.28
CA HIS A 162 18.38 -11.36 8.63
C HIS A 162 18.76 -12.35 9.75
N GLY A 163 19.02 -13.62 9.44
CA GLY A 163 19.54 -14.61 10.38
C GLY A 163 18.51 -15.16 11.39
N VAL A 164 17.22 -14.91 11.22
CA VAL A 164 16.16 -15.40 12.12
C VAL A 164 15.38 -16.50 11.43
N ALA A 165 15.65 -17.76 11.78
CA ALA A 165 14.98 -18.92 11.19
C ALA A 165 13.46 -18.85 11.41
N GLY A 166 12.67 -19.27 10.41
CA GLY A 166 11.21 -19.30 10.46
C GLY A 166 10.54 -17.92 10.38
N LEU A 167 11.27 -16.85 10.06
CA LEU A 167 10.71 -15.50 9.95
C LEU A 167 10.83 -14.98 8.52
N VAL A 168 9.71 -14.46 7.98
CA VAL A 168 9.71 -13.71 6.71
C VAL A 168 9.03 -12.36 6.91
N HIS A 169 9.64 -11.31 6.41
CA HIS A 169 9.09 -9.96 6.40
C HIS A 169 8.74 -9.50 5.00
N LEU A 170 7.57 -8.85 4.87
CA LEU A 170 7.12 -8.14 3.68
C LEU A 170 6.94 -6.67 4.01
N PHE A 171 7.84 -5.82 3.49
CA PHE A 171 7.77 -4.37 3.67
C PHE A 171 7.45 -3.67 2.34
N GLY A 172 6.71 -2.58 2.42
CA GLY A 172 6.43 -1.75 1.26
C GLY A 172 5.47 -2.37 0.24
N ILE A 173 4.69 -3.38 0.64
CA ILE A 173 3.71 -3.99 -0.26
C ILE A 173 2.60 -2.98 -0.54
N GLU A 174 2.63 -2.40 -1.73
CA GLU A 174 1.64 -1.49 -2.27
C GLU A 174 1.10 -2.00 -3.62
N SER A 175 0.58 -1.16 -4.49
CA SER A 175 0.19 -1.57 -5.85
C SER A 175 1.45 -1.93 -6.67
N PRO A 176 1.49 -3.12 -7.33
CA PRO A 176 0.42 -4.08 -7.58
C PRO A 176 0.39 -5.30 -6.63
N GLY A 177 0.67 -5.16 -5.35
CA GLY A 177 0.80 -6.26 -4.38
C GLY A 177 -0.38 -7.24 -4.38
N LEU A 178 -1.61 -6.76 -4.58
CA LEU A 178 -2.78 -7.65 -4.65
C LEU A 178 -2.72 -8.57 -5.88
N THR A 179 -2.41 -8.05 -7.05
CA THR A 179 -2.32 -8.85 -8.28
C THR A 179 -1.11 -9.76 -8.32
N SER A 180 -0.03 -9.41 -7.61
CA SER A 180 1.19 -10.22 -7.47
C SER A 180 1.18 -11.14 -6.24
N SER A 181 0.10 -11.18 -5.46
CA SER A 181 0.05 -11.85 -4.16
C SER A 181 0.38 -13.35 -4.23
N LEU A 182 -0.03 -14.04 -5.28
CA LEU A 182 0.29 -15.47 -5.44
C LEU A 182 1.78 -15.69 -5.69
N ALA A 183 2.41 -14.90 -6.54
CA ALA A 183 3.85 -14.97 -6.78
C ALA A 183 4.65 -14.58 -5.52
N ILE A 184 4.18 -13.58 -4.77
CA ILE A 184 4.76 -13.22 -3.46
C ILE A 184 4.64 -14.39 -2.48
N ALA A 185 3.50 -15.09 -2.47
CA ALA A 185 3.31 -16.26 -1.60
C ALA A 185 4.26 -17.39 -1.94
N ASP A 186 4.48 -17.69 -3.22
CA ASP A 186 5.44 -18.71 -3.67
C ASP A 186 6.87 -18.34 -3.21
N GLU A 187 7.26 -17.07 -3.29
CA GLU A 187 8.55 -16.60 -2.79
C GLU A 187 8.66 -16.75 -1.27
N VAL A 188 7.62 -16.39 -0.51
CA VAL A 188 7.58 -16.55 0.95
C VAL A 188 7.75 -18.03 1.35
N VAL A 189 7.05 -18.94 0.68
CA VAL A 189 7.19 -20.38 0.92
C VAL A 189 8.63 -20.84 0.69
N SER A 190 9.28 -20.39 -0.39
CA SER A 190 10.67 -20.75 -0.69
C SER A 190 11.65 -20.30 0.40
N TYR A 191 11.36 -19.22 1.14
CA TYR A 191 12.17 -18.76 2.27
C TYR A 191 11.94 -19.57 3.56
N LEU A 192 10.77 -20.19 3.70
CA LEU A 192 10.43 -21.00 4.87
C LEU A 192 10.91 -22.46 4.72
N ASP A 193 11.05 -22.94 3.48
CA ASP A 193 11.49 -24.31 3.17
C ASP A 193 13.03 -24.41 3.05
N ALA A 194 13.75 -23.30 3.11
CA ALA A 194 15.21 -23.21 3.00
C ALA A 194 15.87 -23.28 4.37
#